data_fab28b9f7a8b62ee2eeea466c5b1c49e
#
_entry.id   fab28b9f7a8b62ee2eeea466c5b1c49e
#
_cell.length_a   1.000
_cell.length_b   1.000
_cell.length_c   1.000
_cell.angle_alpha   90.00
_cell.angle_beta   90.00
_cell.angle_gamma   90.00
#
_symmetry.space_group_name_H-M   'P 1'
#
loop_
_entity.id
_entity.type
_entity.pdbx_description
1 polymer ?
#
loop_
_entity_poly.entity_id
_entity_poly.type
_entity_poly.pdbx_seq_one_letter_code
_entity_poly.pdbx_strand_id
1 'polypeptide(L)'
;MGNISNLNNVHLTDNQITAINEAMTALENALQVLQINLTPEERNRYGRVNEQNKLLINKTYDYATHKPDLRSPDVDWDEFFRDYKSRNYLENLISRLEILRTKAINAKTLHDYDNYQDSLEDYSYTSFRAGSKKVGFEDKYKDMKQFFSKKTREKKASNDNNEEKKDA
;
A
#
# COMPACT_ATOMS: atom_id res chain seq x y z
N MET A 1 -5.25 -13.49 34.91
CA MET A 1 -5.36 -13.69 33.47
C MET A 1 -5.99 -12.42 32.92
N GLY A 2 -5.21 -11.59 32.19
CA GLY A 2 -5.73 -10.41 31.55
C GLY A 2 -6.72 -10.83 30.46
N ASN A 3 -7.89 -10.21 30.43
CA ASN A 3 -8.84 -10.37 29.34
C ASN A 3 -8.16 -9.84 28.09
N ILE A 4 -7.76 -10.72 27.17
CA ILE A 4 -7.30 -10.31 25.83
C ILE A 4 -8.53 -9.70 25.17
N SER A 5 -8.55 -8.38 25.02
CA SER A 5 -9.66 -7.70 24.35
C SER A 5 -9.45 -7.84 22.86
N ASN A 6 -10.33 -8.56 22.18
CA ASN A 6 -10.42 -8.58 20.73
C ASN A 6 -10.82 -7.18 20.25
N LEU A 7 -9.98 -6.56 19.44
CA LEU A 7 -10.18 -5.19 18.94
C LEU A 7 -11.06 -5.13 17.69
N ASN A 8 -11.14 -6.23 16.93
CA ASN A 8 -11.94 -6.28 15.71
C ASN A 8 -12.74 -7.58 15.58
N ASN A 9 -14.03 -7.50 15.91
CA ASN A 9 -14.99 -8.62 15.79
C ASN A 9 -15.72 -8.66 14.44
N VAL A 10 -15.33 -7.79 13.49
CA VAL A 10 -15.97 -7.73 12.17
C VAL A 10 -15.21 -8.60 11.18
N HIS A 11 -15.84 -9.67 10.74
CA HIS A 11 -15.29 -10.60 9.77
C HIS A 11 -16.10 -10.57 8.48
N LEU A 12 -15.42 -10.69 7.35
CA LEU A 12 -16.08 -10.84 6.06
C LEU A 12 -16.69 -12.23 5.94
N THR A 13 -17.94 -12.30 5.52
CA THR A 13 -18.59 -13.56 5.15
C THR A 13 -18.09 -14.05 3.79
N ASP A 14 -18.23 -15.34 3.51
CA ASP A 14 -17.85 -15.92 2.21
C ASP A 14 -18.53 -15.22 1.02
N ASN A 15 -19.80 -14.84 1.18
CA ASN A 15 -20.53 -14.10 0.16
C ASN A 15 -19.93 -12.69 -0.07
N GLN A 16 -19.49 -12.01 0.99
CA GLN A 16 -18.83 -10.71 0.85
C GLN A 16 -17.45 -10.83 0.22
N ILE A 17 -16.70 -11.88 0.57
CA ILE A 17 -15.39 -12.16 -0.05
C ILE A 17 -15.57 -12.42 -1.55
N THR A 18 -16.55 -13.24 -1.93
CA THR A 18 -16.87 -13.52 -3.33
C THR A 18 -17.25 -12.25 -4.08
N ALA A 19 -18.15 -11.45 -3.53
CA ALA A 19 -18.58 -10.19 -4.16
C ALA A 19 -17.43 -9.18 -4.31
N ILE A 20 -16.52 -9.11 -3.34
CA ILE A 20 -15.32 -8.26 -3.42
C ILE A 20 -14.39 -8.74 -4.56
N ASN A 21 -14.15 -10.05 -4.66
CA ASN A 21 -13.30 -10.62 -5.70
C ASN A 21 -13.88 -10.38 -7.10
N GLU A 22 -15.18 -10.57 -7.27
CA GLU A 22 -15.89 -10.28 -8.53
C GLU A 22 -15.78 -8.80 -8.91
N ALA A 23 -16.01 -7.89 -7.95
CA ALA A 23 -15.90 -6.45 -8.18
C ALA A 23 -14.46 -6.03 -8.52
N MET A 24 -13.45 -6.61 -7.86
CA MET A 24 -12.03 -6.37 -8.17
C MET A 24 -11.69 -6.84 -9.58
N THR A 25 -12.11 -8.05 -9.96
CA THR A 25 -11.88 -8.58 -11.31
C THR A 25 -12.57 -7.71 -12.38
N ALA A 26 -13.78 -7.25 -12.12
CA ALA A 26 -14.49 -6.37 -13.03
C ALA A 26 -13.77 -5.02 -13.19
N LEU A 27 -13.24 -4.45 -12.09
CA LEU A 27 -12.46 -3.23 -12.13
C LEU A 27 -11.14 -3.40 -12.88
N GLU A 28 -10.39 -4.48 -12.63
CA GLU A 28 -9.17 -4.83 -13.32
C GLU A 28 -9.39 -4.94 -14.83
N ASN A 29 -10.44 -5.65 -15.24
CA ASN A 29 -10.83 -5.76 -16.64
C ASN A 29 -11.18 -4.42 -17.28
N ALA A 30 -11.93 -3.57 -16.57
CA ALA A 30 -12.28 -2.24 -17.06
C ALA A 30 -11.07 -1.30 -17.23
N LEU A 31 -10.03 -1.50 -16.43
CA LEU A 31 -8.80 -0.71 -16.46
C LEU A 31 -7.72 -1.27 -17.41
N GLN A 32 -7.93 -2.41 -18.05
CA GLN A 32 -6.97 -2.99 -19.00
C GLN A 32 -6.60 -2.05 -20.16
N VAL A 33 -7.48 -1.11 -20.50
CA VAL A 33 -7.21 -0.08 -21.50
C VAL A 33 -6.08 0.87 -21.08
N LEU A 34 -5.79 0.98 -19.79
CA LEU A 34 -4.75 1.85 -19.23
C LEU A 34 -3.40 1.11 -19.17
N GLN A 35 -2.82 0.79 -20.34
CA GLN A 35 -1.54 0.07 -20.46
C GLN A 35 -0.31 0.99 -20.36
N ILE A 36 -0.43 2.13 -19.67
CA ILE A 36 0.65 3.12 -19.55
C ILE A 36 1.54 2.74 -18.36
N ASN A 37 2.82 2.51 -18.64
CA ASN A 37 3.82 2.25 -17.62
C ASN A 37 4.95 3.27 -17.73
N LEU A 38 4.95 4.26 -16.84
CA LEU A 38 5.98 5.30 -16.79
C LEU A 38 7.20 4.83 -16.03
N THR A 39 8.39 5.06 -16.58
CA THR A 39 9.65 4.92 -15.85
C THR A 39 9.74 5.93 -14.70
N PRO A 40 10.64 5.76 -13.72
CA PRO A 40 10.85 6.76 -12.66
C PRO A 40 11.20 8.16 -13.22
N GLU A 41 12.00 8.21 -14.27
CA GLU A 41 12.42 9.45 -14.95
C GLU A 41 11.23 10.14 -15.62
N GLU A 42 10.38 9.39 -16.32
CA GLU A 42 9.17 9.90 -16.97
C GLU A 42 8.16 10.39 -15.94
N ARG A 43 7.95 9.65 -14.84
CA ARG A 43 7.11 10.10 -13.73
C ARG A 43 7.60 11.42 -13.15
N ASN A 44 8.90 11.56 -12.96
CA ASN A 44 9.49 12.79 -12.45
C ASN A 44 9.37 13.95 -13.47
N ARG A 45 9.51 13.64 -14.76
CA ARG A 45 9.38 14.64 -15.83
C ARG A 45 7.96 15.12 -16.03
N TYR A 46 6.99 14.20 -16.13
CA TYR A 46 5.60 14.52 -16.45
C TYR A 46 4.76 14.83 -15.20
N GLY A 47 5.17 14.33 -14.03
CA GLY A 47 4.49 14.57 -12.75
C GLY A 47 4.71 15.96 -12.13
N ARG A 48 5.31 16.91 -12.90
CA ARG A 48 5.56 18.28 -12.42
C ARG A 48 4.33 19.19 -12.39
N VAL A 49 3.17 18.66 -12.76
CA VAL A 49 1.90 19.39 -12.70
C VAL A 49 1.48 19.49 -11.23
N ASN A 50 1.90 20.56 -10.56
CA ASN A 50 1.55 20.85 -9.17
C ASN A 50 0.12 21.44 -9.05
N GLU A 51 -0.33 21.69 -7.83
CA GLU A 51 -1.68 22.21 -7.57
C GLU A 51 -1.95 23.56 -8.26
N GLN A 52 -0.94 24.43 -8.34
CA GLN A 52 -1.08 25.71 -9.03
C GLN A 52 -1.26 25.52 -10.56
N ASN A 53 -0.56 24.56 -11.14
CA ASN A 53 -0.74 24.20 -12.54
C ASN A 53 -2.14 23.59 -12.79
N LYS A 54 -2.66 22.81 -11.84
CA LYS A 54 -4.04 22.31 -11.92
C LYS A 54 -5.08 23.44 -11.90
N LEU A 55 -4.83 24.52 -11.14
CA LEU A 55 -5.71 25.70 -11.18
C LEU A 55 -5.69 26.38 -12.55
N LEU A 56 -4.52 26.48 -13.20
CA LEU A 56 -4.43 26.98 -14.57
C LEU A 56 -5.24 26.12 -15.54
N ILE A 57 -5.11 24.80 -15.48
CA ILE A 57 -5.88 23.87 -16.31
C ILE A 57 -7.38 24.08 -16.12
N ASN A 58 -7.84 24.17 -14.87
CA ASN A 58 -9.26 24.37 -14.56
C ASN A 58 -9.75 25.73 -15.11
N LYS A 59 -8.94 26.78 -15.01
CA LYS A 59 -9.28 28.11 -15.52
C LYS A 59 -9.31 28.13 -17.05
N THR A 60 -8.40 27.43 -17.69
CA THR A 60 -8.39 27.25 -19.16
C THR A 60 -9.65 26.51 -19.62
N TYR A 61 -10.02 25.44 -18.93
CA TYR A 61 -11.26 24.70 -19.21
C TYR A 61 -12.51 25.61 -19.10
N ASP A 62 -12.57 26.40 -18.02
CA ASP A 62 -13.68 27.34 -17.78
C ASP A 62 -13.83 28.36 -18.92
N TYR A 63 -12.74 29.01 -19.30
CA TYR A 63 -12.73 29.96 -20.45
C TYR A 63 -13.07 29.26 -21.75
N ALA A 64 -12.46 28.13 -22.04
CA ALA A 64 -12.71 27.41 -23.27
C ALA A 64 -14.18 26.94 -23.38
N THR A 65 -14.82 26.63 -22.26
CA THR A 65 -16.23 26.23 -22.26
C THR A 65 -17.18 27.42 -22.43
N HIS A 66 -16.96 28.53 -21.72
CA HIS A 66 -17.91 29.62 -21.64
C HIS A 66 -17.63 30.76 -22.61
N LYS A 67 -16.42 30.82 -23.19
CA LYS A 67 -16.00 31.85 -24.14
C LYS A 67 -15.20 31.23 -25.29
N PRO A 68 -15.83 30.41 -26.13
CA PRO A 68 -15.16 29.66 -27.20
C PRO A 68 -14.42 30.58 -28.20
N ASP A 69 -14.88 31.81 -28.38
CA ASP A 69 -14.23 32.81 -29.27
C ASP A 69 -12.85 33.25 -28.78
N LEU A 70 -12.51 32.94 -27.51
CA LEU A 70 -11.20 33.25 -26.94
C LEU A 70 -10.25 32.04 -26.95
N ARG A 71 -10.60 30.96 -27.63
CA ARG A 71 -9.75 29.77 -27.76
C ARG A 71 -8.58 30.06 -28.69
N SER A 72 -7.37 29.60 -28.31
CA SER A 72 -6.24 29.61 -29.22
C SER A 72 -6.48 28.66 -30.40
N PRO A 73 -6.18 29.05 -31.64
CA PRO A 73 -6.28 28.15 -32.78
C PRO A 73 -5.20 27.05 -32.80
N ASP A 74 -4.13 27.19 -31.99
CA ASP A 74 -3.00 26.26 -31.94
C ASP A 74 -3.23 25.09 -30.95
N VAL A 75 -4.38 25.04 -30.27
CA VAL A 75 -4.73 24.01 -29.30
C VAL A 75 -5.78 23.07 -29.89
N ASP A 76 -5.51 21.76 -29.83
CA ASP A 76 -6.53 20.75 -30.08
C ASP A 76 -7.51 20.71 -28.87
N TRP A 77 -8.61 21.47 -29.02
CA TRP A 77 -9.59 21.59 -27.95
C TRP A 77 -10.41 20.31 -27.71
N ASP A 78 -10.58 19.48 -28.72
CA ASP A 78 -11.29 18.22 -28.58
C ASP A 78 -10.47 17.26 -27.74
N GLU A 79 -9.15 17.19 -27.96
CA GLU A 79 -8.24 16.40 -27.11
C GLU A 79 -8.13 17.01 -25.73
N PHE A 80 -7.99 18.33 -25.59
CA PHE A 80 -7.95 19.00 -24.29
C PHE A 80 -9.17 18.66 -23.42
N PHE A 81 -10.37 18.64 -23.97
CA PHE A 81 -11.59 18.30 -23.23
C PHE A 81 -11.65 16.81 -22.86
N ARG A 82 -11.16 15.92 -23.75
CA ARG A 82 -11.04 14.48 -23.46
C ARG A 82 -10.05 14.23 -22.31
N ASP A 83 -8.88 14.85 -22.36
CA ASP A 83 -7.86 14.78 -21.32
C ASP A 83 -8.38 15.31 -19.98
N TYR A 84 -9.05 16.46 -20.00
CA TYR A 84 -9.62 17.04 -18.78
C TYR A 84 -10.64 16.11 -18.12
N LYS A 85 -11.53 15.52 -18.91
CA LYS A 85 -12.51 14.54 -18.42
C LYS A 85 -11.84 13.29 -17.85
N SER A 86 -10.87 12.74 -18.58
CA SER A 86 -10.13 11.54 -18.17
C SER A 86 -9.35 11.78 -16.90
N ARG A 87 -8.63 12.90 -16.80
CA ARG A 87 -7.89 13.31 -15.60
C ARG A 87 -8.79 13.37 -14.37
N ASN A 88 -9.93 14.08 -14.46
CA ASN A 88 -10.84 14.25 -13.34
C ASN A 88 -11.46 12.90 -12.90
N TYR A 89 -11.79 12.04 -13.85
CA TYR A 89 -12.27 10.69 -13.54
C TYR A 89 -11.22 9.86 -12.81
N LEU A 90 -9.96 9.87 -13.30
CA LEU A 90 -8.87 9.13 -12.69
C LEU A 90 -8.52 9.65 -11.30
N GLU A 91 -8.54 10.96 -11.08
CA GLU A 91 -8.32 11.57 -9.76
C GLU A 91 -9.39 11.10 -8.74
N ASN A 92 -10.66 11.06 -9.16
CA ASN A 92 -11.75 10.53 -8.33
C ASN A 92 -11.59 9.04 -8.06
N LEU A 93 -11.26 8.25 -9.09
CA LEU A 93 -11.02 6.81 -8.96
C LEU A 93 -9.88 6.52 -7.97
N ILE A 94 -8.75 7.22 -8.10
CA ILE A 94 -7.60 7.10 -7.19
C ILE A 94 -8.02 7.39 -5.75
N SER A 95 -8.75 8.49 -5.51
CA SER A 95 -9.27 8.83 -4.18
C SER A 95 -10.14 7.70 -3.59
N ARG A 96 -11.03 7.13 -4.38
CA ARG A 96 -11.88 6.02 -3.93
C ARG A 96 -11.07 4.77 -3.60
N LEU A 97 -10.09 4.44 -4.42
CA LEU A 97 -9.20 3.29 -4.19
C LEU A 97 -8.35 3.47 -2.92
N GLU A 98 -7.84 4.68 -2.66
CA GLU A 98 -7.08 4.98 -1.44
C GLU A 98 -7.96 4.86 -0.17
N ILE A 99 -9.22 5.28 -0.23
CA ILE A 99 -10.17 5.09 0.87
C ILE A 99 -10.39 3.59 1.14
N LEU A 100 -10.62 2.79 0.10
CA LEU A 100 -10.83 1.35 0.23
C LEU A 100 -9.57 0.65 0.75
N ARG A 101 -8.41 1.01 0.22
CA ARG A 101 -7.10 0.54 0.69
C ARG A 101 -6.90 0.82 2.18
N THR A 102 -7.18 2.03 2.62
CA THR A 102 -7.04 2.44 4.02
C THR A 102 -7.97 1.63 4.93
N LYS A 103 -9.23 1.42 4.52
CA LYS A 103 -10.17 0.58 5.28
C LYS A 103 -9.66 -0.86 5.43
N ALA A 104 -9.16 -1.46 4.35
CA ALA A 104 -8.62 -2.81 4.37
C ALA A 104 -7.38 -2.93 5.26
N ILE A 105 -6.45 -1.97 5.18
CA ILE A 105 -5.26 -1.91 6.04
C ILE A 105 -5.65 -1.81 7.50
N ASN A 106 -6.57 -0.92 7.87
CA ASN A 106 -6.98 -0.74 9.26
C ASN A 106 -7.60 -2.01 9.84
N ALA A 107 -8.51 -2.65 9.10
CA ALA A 107 -9.12 -3.91 9.54
C ALA A 107 -8.06 -5.01 9.70
N LYS A 108 -7.18 -5.18 8.70
CA LYS A 108 -6.07 -6.14 8.74
C LYS A 108 -5.15 -5.90 9.94
N THR A 109 -4.80 -4.64 10.22
CA THR A 109 -3.92 -4.27 11.34
C THR A 109 -4.48 -4.72 12.68
N LEU A 110 -5.78 -4.55 12.91
CA LEU A 110 -6.42 -5.00 14.14
C LEU A 110 -6.46 -6.53 14.23
N HIS A 111 -6.80 -7.23 13.15
CA HIS A 111 -6.75 -8.70 13.13
C HIS A 111 -5.32 -9.24 13.32
N ASP A 112 -4.31 -8.62 12.72
CA ASP A 112 -2.91 -9.00 12.95
C ASP A 112 -2.51 -8.84 14.42
N TYR A 113 -2.95 -7.74 15.04
CA TYR A 113 -2.68 -7.50 16.46
C TYR A 113 -3.36 -8.53 17.37
N ASP A 114 -4.65 -8.77 17.16
CA ASP A 114 -5.43 -9.74 17.96
C ASP A 114 -4.82 -11.15 17.84
N ASN A 115 -4.54 -11.60 16.60
CA ASN A 115 -3.86 -12.88 16.35
C ASN A 115 -2.47 -12.95 17.00
N TYR A 116 -1.73 -11.84 17.02
CA TYR A 116 -0.42 -11.79 17.67
C TYR A 116 -0.52 -11.95 19.20
N GLN A 117 -1.50 -11.28 19.83
CA GLN A 117 -1.74 -11.42 21.27
C GLN A 117 -2.13 -12.86 21.64
N ASP A 118 -3.03 -13.47 20.88
CA ASP A 118 -3.42 -14.87 21.08
C ASP A 118 -2.23 -15.84 20.88
N SER A 119 -1.37 -15.54 19.91
CA SER A 119 -0.15 -16.32 19.66
C SER A 119 0.86 -16.20 20.80
N LEU A 120 0.97 -15.03 21.45
CA LEU A 120 1.82 -14.85 22.64
C LEU A 120 1.27 -15.63 23.84
N GLU A 121 -0.03 -15.64 24.02
CA GLU A 121 -0.67 -16.43 25.09
C GLU A 121 -0.48 -17.94 24.87
N ASP A 122 -0.69 -18.42 23.63
CA ASP A 122 -0.44 -19.82 23.27
C ASP A 122 1.04 -20.21 23.43
N TYR A 123 1.96 -19.30 23.09
CA TYR A 123 3.39 -19.52 23.33
C TYR A 123 3.71 -19.65 24.84
N SER A 124 3.14 -18.77 25.65
CA SER A 124 3.31 -18.82 27.12
C SER A 124 2.81 -20.13 27.69
N TYR A 125 1.60 -20.56 27.31
CA TYR A 125 1.04 -21.85 27.68
C TYR A 125 1.90 -23.01 27.19
N THR A 126 2.37 -22.97 25.96
CA THR A 126 3.24 -23.98 25.35
C THR A 126 4.55 -24.13 26.12
N SER A 127 5.18 -23.00 26.51
CA SER A 127 6.39 -23.00 27.35
C SER A 127 6.17 -23.66 28.70
N PHE A 128 5.06 -23.34 29.37
CA PHE A 128 4.69 -23.95 30.66
C PHE A 128 4.50 -25.47 30.52
N ARG A 129 3.78 -25.91 29.46
CA ARG A 129 3.49 -27.34 29.24
C ARG A 129 4.73 -28.14 28.84
N ALA A 130 5.64 -27.54 28.05
CA ALA A 130 6.94 -28.14 27.71
C ALA A 130 7.80 -28.38 28.99
N GLY A 131 7.83 -27.40 29.89
CA GLY A 131 8.49 -27.56 31.21
C GLY A 131 7.91 -28.69 32.06
N SER A 132 6.64 -29.01 31.89
CA SER A 132 5.96 -30.13 32.54
C SER A 132 6.12 -31.48 31.80
N LYS A 133 6.97 -31.54 30.77
CA LYS A 133 7.26 -32.73 29.95
C LYS A 133 6.02 -33.37 29.30
N LYS A 134 5.01 -32.58 28.97
CA LYS A 134 3.84 -33.09 28.28
C LYS A 134 4.14 -33.36 26.80
N VAL A 135 3.76 -34.54 26.32
CA VAL A 135 4.03 -35.02 24.95
C VAL A 135 3.58 -33.99 23.89
N GLY A 136 4.46 -33.69 22.91
CA GLY A 136 4.24 -32.78 21.79
C GLY A 136 4.49 -31.29 22.10
N PHE A 137 4.53 -30.88 23.38
CA PHE A 137 4.76 -29.46 23.71
C PHE A 137 6.23 -29.05 23.61
N GLU A 138 7.18 -29.98 23.75
CA GLU A 138 8.61 -29.65 23.62
C GLU A 138 8.95 -29.23 22.16
N ASP A 139 8.43 -29.99 21.20
CA ASP A 139 8.68 -29.69 19.77
C ASP A 139 7.97 -28.40 19.36
N LYS A 140 6.69 -28.23 19.72
CA LYS A 140 5.95 -26.98 19.50
C LYS A 140 6.67 -25.77 20.10
N TYR A 141 7.21 -25.91 21.34
CA TYR A 141 7.96 -24.82 21.96
C TYR A 141 9.24 -24.46 21.20
N LYS A 142 10.00 -25.46 20.74
CA LYS A 142 11.21 -25.23 19.94
C LYS A 142 10.90 -24.49 18.65
N ASP A 143 9.84 -24.91 17.95
CA ASP A 143 9.40 -24.31 16.71
C ASP A 143 8.94 -22.85 16.87
N MET A 144 8.19 -22.57 17.94
CA MET A 144 7.73 -21.20 18.21
C MET A 144 8.85 -20.29 18.72
N LYS A 145 9.77 -20.83 19.55
CA LYS A 145 10.88 -20.06 20.17
C LYS A 145 11.79 -19.40 19.14
N GLN A 146 11.97 -20.00 17.96
CA GLN A 146 12.82 -19.45 16.91
C GLN A 146 12.40 -18.04 16.46
N PHE A 147 11.12 -17.69 16.56
CA PHE A 147 10.59 -16.37 16.17
C PHE A 147 10.91 -15.27 17.19
N PHE A 148 11.33 -15.64 18.41
CA PHE A 148 11.74 -14.71 19.46
C PHE A 148 13.27 -14.56 19.56
N SER A 149 14.05 -15.38 18.85
CA SER A 149 15.50 -15.19 18.76
C SER A 149 15.81 -13.93 17.94
N LYS A 150 16.52 -12.97 18.54
CA LYS A 150 17.04 -11.81 17.80
C LYS A 150 17.97 -12.34 16.69
N LYS A 151 17.61 -12.18 15.42
CA LYS A 151 18.57 -12.31 14.32
C LYS A 151 19.71 -11.33 14.61
N THR A 152 20.90 -11.85 14.95
CA THR A 152 22.09 -11.04 15.04
C THR A 152 22.28 -10.42 13.64
N ARG A 153 22.11 -9.09 13.54
CA ARG A 153 22.44 -8.37 12.31
C ARG A 153 23.93 -8.62 12.05
N GLU A 154 24.25 -9.38 11.02
CA GLU A 154 25.62 -9.45 10.51
C GLU A 154 26.07 -8.01 10.24
N LYS A 155 27.05 -7.57 11.04
CA LYS A 155 27.78 -6.33 10.77
C LYS A 155 28.48 -6.55 9.43
N LYS A 156 28.03 -5.88 8.36
CA LYS A 156 28.85 -5.68 7.16
C LYS A 156 30.16 -5.05 7.63
N ALA A 157 31.24 -5.81 7.54
CA ALA A 157 32.59 -5.30 7.75
C ALA A 157 32.83 -4.23 6.66
N SER A 158 32.87 -2.97 7.08
CA SER A 158 33.41 -1.91 6.27
C SER A 158 34.94 -2.12 6.23
N ASN A 159 35.42 -2.62 5.09
CA ASN A 159 36.83 -2.56 4.76
C ASN A 159 37.19 -1.10 4.47
N ASP A 160 37.65 -0.39 5.49
CA ASP A 160 38.49 0.79 5.34
C ASP A 160 39.91 0.34 5.00
N ASN A 161 40.23 0.28 3.71
CA ASN A 161 41.60 0.28 3.24
C ASN A 161 42.07 1.74 3.19
N ASN A 162 42.65 2.15 4.29
CA ASN A 162 43.47 3.34 4.37
C ASN A 162 44.83 2.99 3.73
N GLU A 163 45.01 3.31 2.46
CA GLU A 163 46.37 3.35 1.87
C GLU A 163 47.00 4.72 2.18
N GLU A 164 47.92 4.67 3.14
CA GLU A 164 48.91 5.70 3.34
C GLU A 164 49.73 5.88 2.06
N LYS A 165 49.69 7.07 1.48
CA LYS A 165 50.78 7.53 0.61
C LYS A 165 51.75 8.34 1.45
N LYS A 166 52.90 7.71 1.76
CA LYS A 166 54.15 8.39 2.14
C LYS A 166 54.85 8.84 0.87
N ASP A 167 55.22 10.08 0.89
CA ASP A 167 56.43 10.77 0.39
C ASP A 167 57.14 10.29 -0.90
N ALA A 168 57.12 11.17 -1.90
CA ALA A 168 58.35 11.72 -2.54
C ALA A 168 57.97 12.97 -3.38
#